data_59ea2fa6afa8affec8e26f195d108d4b
#
_entry.id   59ea2fa6afa8affec8e26f195d108d4b
#
_cell.length_a   1.000
_cell.length_b   1.000
_cell.length_c   1.000
_cell.angle_alpha   90.00
_cell.angle_beta   90.00
_cell.angle_gamma   90.00
#
_symmetry.space_group_name_H-M   'P 1'
#
loop_
_entity.id
_entity.type
_entity.pdbx_description
1 polymer ?
#
loop_
_entity_poly.entity_id
_entity_poly.type
_entity_poly.pdbx_seq_one_letter_code
_entity_poly.pdbx_strand_id
1 'polypeptide(L)'
;MFCDKNYWEARQNDSVSLEEEAEKYLRLNNLALENAPEDLVITTHVCRGNYHSTWASSGGYEPIAPFLFANENVSAYYLEFDDERSGGFEPLRFVSHDKKVVLGLVTSKSPILEEKEVIKKRIAKAAKYIPLNRLYLSPQCGFASCEIGNKLTEEEQWAKLALVKEIAQEVWG
;
A
#
# COMPACT_ATOMS: atom_id res chain seq x y z
N MET A 1 -7.82 -6.40 -6.02
CA MET A 1 -8.60 -6.79 -7.22
C MET A 1 -8.52 -5.75 -8.33
N PHE A 2 -8.81 -4.46 -8.10
CA PHE A 2 -8.73 -3.41 -9.14
C PHE A 2 -7.37 -3.28 -9.87
N CYS A 3 -6.27 -3.66 -9.23
CA CYS A 3 -4.94 -3.64 -9.82
C CYS A 3 -4.59 -4.92 -10.62
N ASP A 4 -5.44 -5.95 -10.56
CA ASP A 4 -5.15 -7.25 -11.15
C ASP A 4 -5.74 -7.36 -12.56
N LYS A 5 -4.86 -7.45 -13.55
CA LYS A 5 -5.24 -7.54 -14.95
C LYS A 5 -6.11 -8.77 -15.24
N ASN A 6 -5.77 -9.92 -14.66
CA ASN A 6 -6.51 -11.16 -14.88
C ASN A 6 -7.95 -11.07 -14.32
N TYR A 7 -8.11 -10.36 -13.18
CA TYR A 7 -9.43 -10.10 -12.61
C TYR A 7 -10.33 -9.31 -13.57
N TRP A 8 -9.77 -8.27 -14.21
CA TRP A 8 -10.52 -7.42 -15.12
C TRP A 8 -10.78 -8.09 -16.49
N GLU A 9 -9.80 -8.84 -17.01
CA GLU A 9 -9.99 -9.62 -18.23
C GLU A 9 -11.13 -10.65 -18.08
N ALA A 10 -11.22 -11.31 -16.93
CA ALA A 10 -12.32 -12.22 -16.64
C ALA A 10 -13.70 -11.54 -16.55
N ARG A 11 -13.74 -10.26 -16.15
CA ARG A 11 -14.99 -9.48 -16.00
C ARG A 11 -15.40 -8.69 -17.23
N GLN A 12 -14.58 -8.58 -18.24
CA GLN A 12 -14.93 -7.87 -19.49
C GLN A 12 -16.20 -8.43 -20.15
N ASN A 13 -16.52 -9.71 -19.94
CA ASN A 13 -17.75 -10.34 -20.44
C ASN A 13 -19.01 -9.85 -19.71
N ASP A 14 -18.90 -9.22 -18.56
CA ASP A 14 -20.02 -8.73 -17.73
C ASP A 14 -20.42 -7.31 -18.07
N SER A 15 -19.84 -6.69 -19.09
CA SER A 15 -20.05 -5.28 -19.46
C SER A 15 -19.77 -4.29 -18.32
N VAL A 16 -18.83 -4.65 -17.43
CA VAL A 16 -18.46 -3.82 -16.29
C VAL A 16 -17.22 -2.99 -16.63
N SER A 17 -17.32 -1.66 -16.56
CA SER A 17 -16.19 -0.75 -16.72
C SER A 17 -15.41 -0.65 -15.41
N LEU A 18 -14.06 -0.73 -15.51
CA LEU A 18 -13.17 -0.51 -14.37
C LEU A 18 -13.34 0.89 -13.79
N GLU A 19 -13.48 1.87 -14.66
CA GLU A 19 -13.65 3.28 -14.31
C GLU A 19 -14.95 3.48 -13.51
N GLU A 20 -16.07 2.97 -13.99
CA GLU A 20 -17.37 3.09 -13.32
C GLU A 20 -17.36 2.41 -11.94
N GLU A 21 -16.77 1.23 -11.83
CA GLU A 21 -16.64 0.54 -10.55
C GLU A 21 -15.67 1.29 -9.60
N ALA A 22 -14.55 1.80 -10.09
CA ALA A 22 -13.60 2.57 -9.29
C ALA A 22 -14.24 3.85 -8.74
N GLU A 23 -14.97 4.60 -9.57
CA GLU A 23 -15.73 5.80 -9.16
C GLU A 23 -16.82 5.48 -8.14
N LYS A 24 -17.54 4.38 -8.33
CA LYS A 24 -18.56 3.92 -7.38
C LYS A 24 -17.97 3.60 -6.02
N TYR A 25 -16.86 2.84 -5.96
CA TYR A 25 -16.21 2.52 -4.69
C TYR A 25 -15.61 3.76 -4.03
N LEU A 26 -14.97 4.65 -4.79
CA LEU A 26 -14.47 5.92 -4.29
C LEU A 26 -15.60 6.76 -3.65
N ARG A 27 -16.75 6.86 -4.35
CA ARG A 27 -17.92 7.58 -3.81
C ARG A 27 -18.42 6.98 -2.51
N LEU A 28 -18.49 5.63 -2.43
CA LEU A 28 -18.94 4.94 -1.22
C LEU A 28 -17.97 5.16 -0.06
N ASN A 29 -16.65 5.09 -0.31
CA ASN A 29 -15.64 5.37 0.70
C ASN A 29 -15.78 6.81 1.22
N ASN A 30 -15.84 7.79 0.32
CA ASN A 30 -15.95 9.20 0.70
C ASN A 30 -17.26 9.50 1.46
N LEU A 31 -18.38 8.89 1.09
CA LEU A 31 -19.64 8.99 1.83
C LEU A 31 -19.53 8.42 3.26
N ALA A 32 -18.80 7.31 3.42
CA ALA A 32 -18.56 6.74 4.76
C ALA A 32 -17.74 7.66 5.66
N LEU A 33 -16.92 8.54 5.08
CA LEU A 33 -16.04 9.47 5.78
C LEU A 33 -16.65 10.89 5.95
N GLU A 34 -17.78 11.19 5.34
CA GLU A 34 -18.35 12.55 5.24
C GLU A 34 -18.60 13.23 6.59
N ASN A 35 -18.96 12.45 7.62
CA ASN A 35 -19.26 12.96 8.96
C ASN A 35 -18.15 12.61 9.98
N ALA A 36 -16.95 12.32 9.51
CA ALA A 36 -15.84 12.07 10.43
C ALA A 36 -15.46 13.33 11.21
N PRO A 37 -15.10 13.24 12.49
CA PRO A 37 -14.60 14.37 13.27
C PRO A 37 -13.41 15.05 12.59
N GLU A 38 -13.34 16.38 12.63
CA GLU A 38 -12.28 17.16 11.96
C GLU A 38 -10.86 16.86 12.48
N ASP A 39 -10.75 16.44 13.74
CA ASP A 39 -9.48 16.08 14.38
C ASP A 39 -9.09 14.60 14.17
N LEU A 40 -9.93 13.81 13.48
CA LEU A 40 -9.66 12.42 13.19
C LEU A 40 -8.73 12.27 11.97
N VAL A 41 -7.55 11.67 12.17
CA VAL A 41 -6.65 11.31 11.08
C VAL A 41 -7.08 9.97 10.48
N ILE A 42 -7.64 10.02 9.29
CA ILE A 42 -8.12 8.82 8.58
C ILE A 42 -7.06 8.39 7.57
N THR A 43 -6.76 7.10 7.57
CA THR A 43 -5.84 6.48 6.63
C THR A 43 -6.48 5.24 6.00
N THR A 44 -6.04 4.88 4.81
CA THR A 44 -6.49 3.64 4.15
C THR A 44 -5.32 2.75 3.78
N HIS A 45 -5.54 1.44 3.83
CA HIS A 45 -4.60 0.42 3.35
C HIS A 45 -5.14 -0.22 2.08
N VAL A 46 -4.35 -0.19 1.02
CA VAL A 46 -4.72 -0.81 -0.26
C VAL A 46 -4.01 -2.16 -0.40
N CYS A 47 -4.67 -3.19 0.11
CA CYS A 47 -4.14 -4.54 0.25
C CYS A 47 -4.30 -5.38 -1.03
N ARG A 48 -3.36 -6.33 -1.24
CA ARG A 48 -3.45 -7.39 -2.27
C ARG A 48 -3.69 -8.78 -1.72
N GLY A 49 -4.07 -8.87 -0.47
CA GLY A 49 -4.29 -10.11 0.27
C GLY A 49 -3.12 -10.49 1.17
N ASN A 50 -3.46 -10.98 2.35
CA ASN A 50 -2.48 -11.43 3.34
C ASN A 50 -3.09 -12.56 4.17
N TYR A 51 -3.06 -13.79 3.65
CA TYR A 51 -3.56 -14.97 4.30
C TYR A 51 -2.45 -16.01 4.40
N HIS A 52 -2.00 -16.30 5.62
CA HIS A 52 -0.96 -17.29 5.92
C HIS A 52 0.27 -17.19 4.99
N SER A 53 0.84 -15.99 4.89
CA SER A 53 1.98 -15.66 4.02
C SER A 53 1.70 -15.75 2.51
N THR A 54 0.43 -15.74 2.09
CA THR A 54 0.03 -15.69 0.68
C THR A 54 -0.65 -14.37 0.33
N TRP A 55 -0.85 -14.14 -0.95
CA TRP A 55 -1.56 -12.98 -1.49
C TRP A 55 -2.66 -13.45 -2.47
N ALA A 56 -3.64 -12.60 -2.74
CA ALA A 56 -4.80 -12.93 -3.58
C ALA A 56 -4.75 -12.27 -4.96
N SER A 57 -4.07 -11.14 -5.10
CA SER A 57 -4.01 -10.39 -6.37
C SER A 57 -2.64 -9.78 -6.61
N SER A 58 -2.34 -9.49 -7.87
CA SER A 58 -1.10 -8.84 -8.32
C SER A 58 -1.41 -7.64 -9.22
N GLY A 59 -0.40 -6.83 -9.50
CA GLY A 59 -0.50 -5.66 -10.36
C GLY A 59 -0.18 -4.35 -9.65
N GLY A 60 0.37 -3.39 -10.41
CA GLY A 60 0.68 -2.04 -9.95
C GLY A 60 -0.58 -1.20 -9.72
N TYR A 61 -0.45 -0.09 -9.00
CA TYR A 61 -1.58 0.80 -8.67
C TYR A 61 -2.05 1.67 -9.85
N GLU A 62 -1.36 1.64 -11.00
CA GLU A 62 -1.64 2.51 -12.14
C GLU A 62 -3.13 2.58 -12.54
N PRO A 63 -3.89 1.45 -12.62
CA PRO A 63 -5.29 1.48 -13.05
C PRO A 63 -6.22 2.23 -12.11
N ILE A 64 -5.92 2.27 -10.80
CA ILE A 64 -6.78 2.90 -9.79
C ILE A 64 -6.25 4.24 -9.26
N ALA A 65 -4.98 4.53 -9.49
CA ALA A 65 -4.34 5.71 -8.93
C ALA A 65 -5.01 7.03 -9.33
N PRO A 66 -5.45 7.24 -10.59
CA PRO A 66 -6.15 8.47 -10.97
C PRO A 66 -7.46 8.71 -10.19
N PHE A 67 -8.15 7.64 -9.81
CA PHE A 67 -9.40 7.71 -9.04
C PHE A 67 -9.09 7.85 -7.55
N LEU A 68 -8.39 6.86 -6.99
CA LEU A 68 -8.19 6.72 -5.55
C LEU A 68 -7.26 7.79 -4.98
N PHE A 69 -6.04 7.90 -5.52
CA PHE A 69 -4.98 8.73 -4.91
C PHE A 69 -5.23 10.23 -5.02
N ALA A 70 -5.98 10.65 -6.05
CA ALA A 70 -6.34 12.04 -6.22
C ALA A 70 -7.55 12.45 -5.38
N ASN A 71 -8.53 11.55 -5.16
CA ASN A 71 -9.87 11.97 -4.78
C ASN A 71 -10.42 11.34 -3.49
N GLU A 72 -9.78 10.32 -2.90
CA GLU A 72 -10.26 9.75 -1.65
C GLU A 72 -9.99 10.69 -0.46
N ASN A 73 -10.95 10.86 0.43
CA ASN A 73 -10.89 11.78 1.56
C ASN A 73 -10.13 11.18 2.75
N VAL A 74 -8.86 10.84 2.55
CA VAL A 74 -7.97 10.30 3.57
C VAL A 74 -6.70 11.13 3.70
N SER A 75 -6.07 11.09 4.88
CA SER A 75 -4.81 11.80 5.16
C SER A 75 -3.58 11.05 4.67
N ALA A 76 -3.65 9.71 4.56
CA ALA A 76 -2.52 8.91 4.10
C ALA A 76 -2.96 7.56 3.52
N TYR A 77 -2.10 7.04 2.64
CA TYR A 77 -2.20 5.71 2.05
C TYR A 77 -1.11 4.79 2.60
N TYR A 78 -1.47 3.59 3.03
CA TYR A 78 -0.55 2.48 3.27
C TYR A 78 -0.56 1.57 2.06
N LEU A 79 0.53 1.57 1.30
CA LEU A 79 0.61 0.91 -0.01
C LEU A 79 1.65 -0.22 0.01
N GLU A 80 1.29 -1.36 -0.54
CA GLU A 80 2.18 -2.52 -0.67
C GLU A 80 3.14 -2.33 -1.85
N PHE A 81 4.42 -2.38 -1.54
CA PHE A 81 5.52 -2.32 -2.51
C PHE A 81 6.64 -3.29 -2.15
N ASP A 82 6.35 -4.42 -1.51
CA ASP A 82 7.35 -5.34 -1.00
C ASP A 82 8.07 -6.16 -2.08
N ASP A 83 7.39 -6.46 -3.20
CA ASP A 83 7.95 -7.25 -4.29
C ASP A 83 7.52 -6.75 -5.69
N GLU A 84 7.93 -7.49 -6.74
CA GLU A 84 7.70 -7.14 -8.14
C GLU A 84 6.23 -7.17 -8.56
N ARG A 85 5.37 -7.97 -7.89
CA ARG A 85 3.93 -8.02 -8.17
C ARG A 85 3.23 -6.68 -7.91
N SER A 86 3.84 -5.81 -7.11
CA SER A 86 3.31 -4.50 -6.74
C SER A 86 3.54 -3.42 -7.80
N GLY A 87 4.33 -3.69 -8.84
CA GLY A 87 4.71 -2.71 -9.85
C GLY A 87 5.66 -1.63 -9.34
N GLY A 88 5.78 -0.54 -10.09
CA GLY A 88 6.64 0.60 -9.78
C GLY A 88 5.96 1.68 -8.94
N PHE A 89 6.69 2.79 -8.75
CA PHE A 89 6.24 3.95 -7.96
C PHE A 89 5.58 5.04 -8.80
N GLU A 90 5.49 4.88 -10.12
CA GLU A 90 4.91 5.83 -11.05
C GLU A 90 3.49 6.29 -10.67
N PRO A 91 2.61 5.39 -10.14
CA PRO A 91 1.27 5.77 -9.71
C PRO A 91 1.23 6.82 -8.60
N LEU A 92 2.32 6.98 -7.84
CA LEU A 92 2.40 7.97 -6.76
C LEU A 92 2.29 9.42 -7.26
N ARG A 93 2.51 9.67 -8.55
CA ARG A 93 2.31 11.00 -9.16
C ARG A 93 0.87 11.52 -9.06
N PHE A 94 -0.10 10.63 -8.84
CA PHE A 94 -1.50 10.98 -8.65
C PHE A 94 -1.89 11.32 -7.22
N VAL A 95 -0.99 11.11 -6.26
CA VAL A 95 -1.27 11.41 -4.84
C VAL A 95 -1.32 12.92 -4.64
N SER A 96 -2.46 13.45 -4.19
CA SER A 96 -2.65 14.88 -3.93
C SER A 96 -1.67 15.40 -2.89
N HIS A 97 -1.39 16.71 -2.96
CA HIS A 97 -0.31 17.36 -2.20
C HIS A 97 -0.51 17.37 -0.68
N ASP A 98 -1.72 17.22 -0.22
CA ASP A 98 -2.12 17.17 1.19
C ASP A 98 -1.94 15.78 1.83
N LYS A 99 -1.72 14.72 1.03
CA LYS A 99 -1.69 13.33 1.49
C LYS A 99 -0.27 12.80 1.69
N LYS A 100 -0.14 11.89 2.63
CA LYS A 100 1.08 11.13 2.93
C LYS A 100 1.01 9.73 2.34
N VAL A 101 2.16 9.11 2.13
CA VAL A 101 2.26 7.72 1.68
C VAL A 101 3.19 6.93 2.60
N VAL A 102 2.69 5.82 3.10
CA VAL A 102 3.48 4.85 3.85
C VAL A 102 3.84 3.71 2.92
N LEU A 103 5.13 3.60 2.62
CA LEU A 103 5.69 2.61 1.70
C LEU A 103 5.86 1.28 2.41
N GLY A 104 5.03 0.30 2.09
CA GLY A 104 5.12 -1.07 2.58
C GLY A 104 6.20 -1.83 1.83
N LEU A 105 7.48 -1.60 2.17
CA LEU A 105 8.63 -2.16 1.48
C LEU A 105 9.20 -3.43 2.11
N VAL A 106 8.82 -3.73 3.35
CA VAL A 106 9.29 -4.91 4.09
C VAL A 106 8.18 -5.95 4.10
N THR A 107 8.44 -7.13 3.53
CA THR A 107 7.40 -8.16 3.43
C THR A 107 7.07 -8.78 4.80
N SER A 108 5.79 -8.99 5.07
CA SER A 108 5.32 -9.79 6.20
C SER A 108 5.06 -11.27 5.82
N LYS A 109 5.46 -11.69 4.62
CA LYS A 109 5.17 -13.03 4.08
C LYS A 109 6.39 -13.97 4.10
N SER A 110 7.58 -13.45 4.35
CA SER A 110 8.83 -14.19 4.41
C SER A 110 9.68 -13.75 5.61
N PRO A 111 10.33 -14.67 6.31
CA PRO A 111 11.20 -14.34 7.44
C PRO A 111 12.53 -13.67 7.03
N ILE A 112 12.90 -13.78 5.76
CA ILE A 112 14.16 -13.21 5.26
C ILE A 112 14.14 -11.70 5.42
N LEU A 113 15.13 -11.14 6.12
CA LEU A 113 15.29 -9.70 6.24
C LEU A 113 15.76 -9.10 4.92
N GLU A 114 15.14 -7.99 4.55
CA GLU A 114 15.54 -7.20 3.40
C GLU A 114 16.88 -6.49 3.67
N GLU A 115 17.66 -6.30 2.62
CA GLU A 115 18.88 -5.50 2.70
C GLU A 115 18.53 -4.01 2.88
N LYS A 116 19.03 -3.38 3.93
CA LYS A 116 18.78 -1.99 4.29
C LYS A 116 19.02 -1.01 3.13
N GLU A 117 20.16 -1.17 2.45
CA GLU A 117 20.51 -0.29 1.32
C GLU A 117 19.58 -0.47 0.12
N VAL A 118 19.01 -1.65 -0.08
CA VAL A 118 18.00 -1.88 -1.12
C VAL A 118 16.72 -1.11 -0.78
N ILE A 119 16.24 -1.19 0.47
CA ILE A 119 15.06 -0.44 0.92
C ILE A 119 15.30 1.07 0.80
N LYS A 120 16.43 1.60 1.24
CA LYS A 120 16.79 3.03 1.12
C LYS A 120 16.80 3.49 -0.34
N LYS A 121 17.36 2.70 -1.26
CA LYS A 121 17.30 2.98 -2.70
C LYS A 121 15.88 3.01 -3.25
N ARG A 122 15.00 2.15 -2.74
CA ARG A 122 13.58 2.14 -3.13
C ARG A 122 12.84 3.37 -2.61
N ILE A 123 13.10 3.79 -1.38
CA ILE A 123 12.58 5.06 -0.82
C ILE A 123 13.04 6.24 -1.70
N ALA A 124 14.31 6.29 -2.07
CA ALA A 124 14.83 7.35 -2.95
C ALA A 124 14.19 7.33 -4.37
N LYS A 125 13.79 6.16 -4.89
CA LYS A 125 13.02 6.05 -6.13
C LYS A 125 11.60 6.62 -5.96
N ALA A 126 10.91 6.30 -4.88
CA ALA A 126 9.58 6.84 -4.57
C ALA A 126 9.62 8.37 -4.36
N ALA A 127 10.72 8.89 -3.78
CA ALA A 127 10.93 10.32 -3.56
C ALA A 127 11.03 11.16 -4.84
N LYS A 128 11.13 10.53 -6.01
CA LYS A 128 11.02 11.22 -7.31
C LYS A 128 9.60 11.66 -7.63
N TYR A 129 8.60 11.07 -7.01
CA TYR A 129 7.17 11.33 -7.25
C TYR A 129 6.53 12.10 -6.10
N ILE A 130 6.96 11.85 -4.87
CA ILE A 130 6.43 12.48 -3.64
C ILE A 130 7.60 12.96 -2.79
N PRO A 131 7.60 14.22 -2.30
CA PRO A 131 8.65 14.72 -1.41
C PRO A 131 8.87 13.81 -0.19
N LEU A 132 10.13 13.64 0.22
CA LEU A 132 10.53 12.70 1.27
C LEU A 132 9.81 12.95 2.61
N ASN A 133 9.49 14.20 2.94
CA ASN A 133 8.75 14.57 4.16
C ASN A 133 7.27 14.13 4.15
N ARG A 134 6.77 13.60 3.04
CA ARG A 134 5.45 12.97 2.93
C ARG A 134 5.51 11.45 2.75
N LEU A 135 6.72 10.89 2.73
CA LEU A 135 6.95 9.45 2.65
C LEU A 135 7.28 8.87 4.02
N TYR A 136 6.81 7.67 4.28
CA TYR A 136 7.06 6.88 5.48
C TYR A 136 7.34 5.43 5.11
N LEU A 137 7.81 4.63 6.04
CA LEU A 137 8.13 3.21 5.85
C LEU A 137 7.29 2.33 6.77
N SER A 138 6.82 1.21 6.26
CA SER A 138 6.17 0.16 7.05
C SER A 138 6.45 -1.23 6.47
N PRO A 139 6.09 -2.31 7.21
CA PRO A 139 5.80 -3.59 6.57
C PRO A 139 4.70 -3.44 5.54
N GLN A 140 4.67 -4.35 4.56
CA GLN A 140 3.71 -4.28 3.44
C GLN A 140 2.26 -4.49 3.91
N CYS A 141 2.06 -5.29 4.96
CA CYS A 141 0.78 -5.55 5.61
C CYS A 141 1.03 -5.95 7.07
N GLY A 142 -0.02 -6.36 7.82
CA GLY A 142 0.15 -6.97 9.14
C GLY A 142 0.79 -8.36 9.09
N PHE A 143 1.21 -8.88 10.23
CA PHE A 143 1.81 -10.23 10.39
C PHE A 143 0.78 -11.31 10.73
N ALA A 144 -0.47 -10.92 11.02
CA ALA A 144 -1.58 -11.81 11.28
C ALA A 144 -2.88 -11.15 10.85
N SER A 145 -3.30 -11.37 9.60
CA SER A 145 -4.58 -10.85 9.07
C SER A 145 -5.79 -11.69 9.50
N CYS A 146 -5.55 -12.86 10.08
CA CYS A 146 -6.54 -13.78 10.63
C CYS A 146 -5.89 -14.62 11.75
N GLU A 147 -6.69 -15.44 12.44
CA GLU A 147 -6.28 -16.24 13.61
C GLU A 147 -5.09 -17.18 13.36
N ILE A 148 -4.90 -17.66 12.13
CA ILE A 148 -3.76 -18.53 11.82
C ILE A 148 -2.45 -17.78 11.63
N GLY A 149 -2.49 -16.44 11.49
CA GLY A 149 -1.32 -15.60 11.27
C GLY A 149 -0.55 -15.91 9.97
N ASN A 150 0.63 -15.31 9.85
CA ASN A 150 1.59 -15.62 8.78
C ASN A 150 2.59 -16.71 9.26
N LYS A 151 3.44 -17.19 8.36
CA LYS A 151 4.41 -18.26 8.63
C LYS A 151 5.68 -17.77 9.38
N LEU A 152 5.73 -16.52 9.75
CA LEU A 152 6.84 -15.94 10.52
C LEU A 152 6.64 -16.22 12.01
N THR A 153 7.75 -16.45 12.72
CA THR A 153 7.76 -16.47 14.19
C THR A 153 7.63 -15.06 14.77
N GLU A 154 7.42 -14.96 16.06
CA GLU A 154 7.35 -13.68 16.76
C GLU A 154 8.73 -12.96 16.69
N GLU A 155 9.84 -13.68 16.85
CA GLU A 155 11.19 -13.14 16.75
C GLU A 155 11.48 -12.58 15.36
N GLU A 156 11.06 -13.28 14.31
CA GLU A 156 11.20 -12.82 12.92
C GLU A 156 10.37 -11.58 12.65
N GLN A 157 9.16 -11.49 13.20
CA GLN A 157 8.34 -10.28 13.15
C GLN A 157 9.07 -9.10 13.82
N TRP A 158 9.58 -9.30 15.04
CA TRP A 158 10.30 -8.25 15.76
C TRP A 158 11.58 -7.82 15.04
N ALA A 159 12.30 -8.75 14.42
CA ALA A 159 13.47 -8.43 13.59
C ALA A 159 13.10 -7.53 12.40
N LYS A 160 11.98 -7.80 11.73
CA LYS A 160 11.48 -6.94 10.63
C LYS A 160 11.05 -5.55 11.11
N LEU A 161 10.38 -5.45 12.25
CA LEU A 161 10.00 -4.17 12.84
C LEU A 161 11.22 -3.35 13.30
N ALA A 162 12.25 -4.03 13.81
CA ALA A 162 13.52 -3.40 14.16
C ALA A 162 14.21 -2.83 12.91
N LEU A 163 14.24 -3.59 11.81
CA LEU A 163 14.78 -3.14 10.51
C LEU A 163 14.04 -1.89 10.00
N VAL A 164 12.70 -1.90 10.04
CA VAL A 164 11.88 -0.73 9.65
C VAL A 164 12.25 0.48 10.49
N LYS A 165 12.35 0.33 11.82
CA LYS A 165 12.71 1.41 12.74
C LYS A 165 14.11 1.97 12.45
N GLU A 166 15.09 1.09 12.25
CA GLU A 166 16.47 1.48 11.95
C GLU A 166 16.57 2.28 10.65
N ILE A 167 15.95 1.78 9.58
CA ILE A 167 15.91 2.50 8.29
C ILE A 167 15.19 3.85 8.44
N ALA A 168 14.08 3.89 9.17
CA ALA A 168 13.35 5.13 9.39
C ALA A 168 14.21 6.18 10.11
N GLN A 169 14.98 5.77 11.11
CA GLN A 169 15.92 6.66 11.83
C GLN A 169 17.04 7.17 10.91
N GLU A 170 17.55 6.34 9.99
CA GLU A 170 18.60 6.75 9.07
C GLU A 170 18.10 7.69 7.94
N VAL A 171 16.84 7.60 7.57
CA VAL A 171 16.27 8.37 6.44
C VAL A 171 15.60 9.66 6.88
N TRP A 172 14.95 9.68 8.05
CA TRP A 172 14.14 10.82 8.53
C TRP A 172 14.55 11.36 9.92
N GLY A 173 15.49 10.69 10.62
CA GLY A 173 15.93 11.04 11.98
C GLY A 173 16.93 12.19 12.12
#